data_cb69b733667eb4ab30fe2d9f523ff34a
#
_entry.id   cb69b733667eb4ab30fe2d9f523ff34a
#
_cell.length_a   1.000
_cell.length_b   1.000
_cell.length_c   1.000
_cell.angle_alpha   90.00
_cell.angle_beta   90.00
_cell.angle_gamma   90.00
#
_symmetry.space_group_name_H-M   'P 1'
#
loop_
_entity.id
_entity.type
_entity.pdbx_description
1 polymer ?
#
loop_
_entity_poly.entity_id
_entity_poly.type
_entity_poly.pdbx_seq_one_letter_code
_entity_poly.pdbx_strand_id
1 'polypeptide(L)'
;DMRYARSHRSTNFTFMGASITMKVKEKMIGGVTMAQNLTYTRCGDYLIPDIQLSHTSDKPLGKYGRMRRAFLAENNPMLLDDMILTETLFLHLWEIDEIARCRVEQIMAELLEKNPAPDMTTQQLAWAQHMNSLKAQAEEMINAELIFC
;
A
#
# COMPACT_ATOMS: atom_id res chain seq x y z
N ASP A 1 49.00 -27.33 -24.09
CA ASP A 1 49.01 -27.31 -22.60
C ASP A 1 48.15 -26.16 -22.09
N MET A 2 46.89 -26.44 -21.95
CA MET A 2 45.95 -25.51 -21.31
C MET A 2 45.88 -25.81 -19.81
N ARG A 3 46.49 -24.98 -18.99
CA ARG A 3 46.39 -25.06 -17.53
C ARG A 3 45.15 -24.34 -17.07
N TYR A 4 44.15 -25.08 -16.64
CA TYR A 4 42.92 -24.63 -16.03
C TYR A 4 43.22 -24.16 -14.60
N ALA A 5 43.23 -22.86 -14.38
CA ALA A 5 43.36 -22.28 -13.04
C ALA A 5 42.02 -22.39 -12.29
N ARG A 6 41.96 -23.32 -11.34
CA ARG A 6 40.87 -23.51 -10.39
C ARG A 6 40.89 -22.36 -9.37
N SER A 7 40.00 -21.37 -9.51
CA SER A 7 39.80 -20.36 -8.50
C SER A 7 39.08 -20.97 -7.29
N HIS A 8 39.79 -21.12 -6.18
CA HIS A 8 39.22 -21.51 -4.89
C HIS A 8 38.34 -20.35 -4.37
N ARG A 9 37.03 -20.59 -4.31
CA ARG A 9 36.11 -19.71 -3.57
C ARG A 9 36.31 -20.00 -2.07
N SER A 10 36.89 -19.06 -1.35
CA SER A 10 36.87 -19.05 0.11
C SER A 10 35.55 -18.51 0.60
N THR A 11 34.66 -19.37 1.03
CA THR A 11 33.46 -19.04 1.74
C THR A 11 33.74 -19.01 3.23
N ASN A 12 33.94 -17.84 3.82
CA ASN A 12 34.03 -17.72 5.27
C ASN A 12 32.61 -17.78 5.85
N PHE A 13 32.30 -18.88 6.48
CA PHE A 13 31.09 -19.09 7.28
C PHE A 13 31.35 -18.62 8.71
N THR A 14 30.72 -17.55 9.12
CA THR A 14 30.71 -17.15 10.53
C THR A 14 29.33 -17.43 11.12
N PHE A 15 29.30 -18.38 12.07
CA PHE A 15 28.09 -18.78 12.78
C PHE A 15 27.94 -17.90 14.05
N MET A 16 27.04 -16.93 14.06
CA MET A 16 26.65 -16.18 15.24
C MET A 16 25.13 -16.05 15.29
N GLY A 17 24.49 -16.88 16.13
CA GLY A 17 23.06 -16.82 16.35
C GLY A 17 22.22 -17.23 15.13
N ALA A 18 20.91 -17.22 15.22
CA ALA A 18 19.98 -17.71 14.19
C ALA A 18 19.99 -16.95 12.82
N SER A 19 20.88 -15.99 12.62
CA SER A 19 21.02 -15.21 11.37
C SER A 19 22.32 -15.56 10.64
N ILE A 20 22.23 -15.99 9.40
CA ILE A 20 23.37 -16.25 8.51
C ILE A 20 23.53 -15.07 7.56
N THR A 21 24.58 -14.28 7.72
CA THR A 21 24.91 -13.19 6.80
C THR A 21 25.81 -13.69 5.68
N MET A 22 25.29 -13.83 4.46
CA MET A 22 26.10 -14.13 3.28
C MET A 22 26.53 -12.82 2.60
N LYS A 23 27.85 -12.51 2.66
CA LYS A 23 28.44 -11.48 1.80
C LYS A 23 28.67 -12.06 0.41
N VAL A 24 27.85 -11.71 -0.55
CA VAL A 24 28.09 -12.02 -1.96
C VAL A 24 29.07 -11.00 -2.53
N LYS A 25 30.25 -11.48 -2.98
CA LYS A 25 31.24 -10.64 -3.64
C LYS A 25 30.70 -10.18 -5.00
N GLU A 26 30.69 -8.89 -5.22
CA GLU A 26 30.22 -8.23 -6.45
C GLU A 26 30.87 -8.78 -7.71
N LYS A 27 30.05 -9.13 -8.70
CA LYS A 27 30.48 -9.30 -10.08
C LYS A 27 29.94 -8.10 -10.87
N MET A 28 30.84 -7.23 -11.25
CA MET A 28 30.54 -6.09 -12.13
C MET A 28 29.99 -6.58 -13.45
N ILE A 29 28.72 -6.30 -13.74
CA ILE A 29 28.16 -6.34 -15.08
C ILE A 29 27.35 -5.04 -15.23
N GLY A 30 27.93 -4.08 -15.99
CA GLY A 30 27.20 -2.91 -16.49
C GLY A 30 26.74 -1.91 -15.43
N GLY A 31 27.64 -1.25 -14.70
CA GLY A 31 27.42 0.13 -14.19
C GLY A 31 26.37 0.39 -13.11
N VAL A 32 25.68 -0.64 -12.56
CA VAL A 32 24.73 -0.47 -11.45
C VAL A 32 25.19 -1.30 -10.27
N THR A 33 25.71 -0.64 -9.25
CA THR A 33 26.07 -1.25 -7.97
C THR A 33 24.81 -1.47 -7.13
N MET A 34 24.22 -2.65 -7.22
CA MET A 34 23.21 -3.13 -6.27
C MET A 34 23.92 -3.91 -5.16
N ALA A 35 24.57 -3.20 -4.23
CA ALA A 35 25.09 -3.79 -3.00
C ALA A 35 23.94 -3.94 -1.99
N GLN A 36 23.04 -4.88 -2.19
CA GLN A 36 22.05 -5.27 -1.17
C GLN A 36 22.68 -6.37 -0.32
N ASN A 37 23.04 -6.04 0.92
CA ASN A 37 23.39 -7.04 1.94
C ASN A 37 22.07 -7.72 2.37
N LEU A 38 21.62 -8.71 1.61
CA LEU A 38 20.47 -9.52 1.97
C LEU A 38 20.85 -10.45 3.13
N THR A 39 20.14 -10.33 4.23
CA THR A 39 20.17 -11.28 5.34
C THR A 39 19.13 -12.37 5.11
N TYR A 40 19.44 -13.59 5.56
CA TYR A 40 18.55 -14.73 5.41
C TYR A 40 18.25 -15.35 6.77
N THR A 41 16.99 -15.64 7.02
CA THR A 41 16.54 -16.39 8.20
C THR A 41 16.30 -17.86 7.81
N ARG A 42 16.85 -18.79 8.59
CA ARG A 42 16.65 -20.22 8.36
C ARG A 42 15.32 -20.68 8.91
N CYS A 43 14.46 -21.23 8.02
CA CYS A 43 13.20 -21.83 8.37
C CYS A 43 13.19 -23.32 7.94
N GLY A 44 13.55 -24.22 8.87
CA GLY A 44 13.76 -25.63 8.56
C GLY A 44 14.97 -25.85 7.61
N ASP A 45 14.73 -26.43 6.43
CA ASP A 45 15.74 -26.68 5.40
C ASP A 45 15.87 -25.54 4.37
N TYR A 46 15.07 -24.50 4.48
CA TYR A 46 15.04 -23.37 3.56
C TYR A 46 15.64 -22.11 4.18
N LEU A 47 16.24 -21.27 3.32
CA LEU A 47 16.73 -19.93 3.65
C LEU A 47 15.75 -18.91 3.05
N ILE A 48 15.06 -18.16 3.90
CA ILE A 48 14.13 -17.12 3.52
C ILE A 48 14.85 -15.77 3.61
N PRO A 49 14.90 -14.96 2.54
CA PRO A 49 15.50 -13.63 2.61
C PRO A 49 14.68 -12.69 3.50
N ASP A 50 15.35 -11.95 4.38
CA ASP A 50 14.73 -10.93 5.23
C ASP A 50 14.52 -9.64 4.40
N ILE A 51 13.53 -9.68 3.52
CA ILE A 51 13.12 -8.52 2.71
C ILE A 51 11.98 -7.81 3.44
N GLN A 52 12.18 -6.56 3.81
CA GLN A 52 11.15 -5.71 4.38
C GLN A 52 10.86 -4.56 3.42
N LEU A 53 9.59 -4.16 3.34
CA LEU A 53 9.19 -2.98 2.60
C LEU A 53 9.79 -1.73 3.25
N SER A 54 10.29 -0.79 2.44
CA SER A 54 10.95 0.44 2.90
C SER A 54 9.99 1.33 3.70
N HIS A 55 8.69 1.27 3.39
CA HIS A 55 7.62 2.04 4.02
C HIS A 55 6.58 1.14 4.66
N THR A 56 6.95 0.45 5.74
CA THR A 56 5.98 -0.26 6.59
C THR A 56 5.33 0.76 7.53
N SER A 57 4.26 1.39 7.07
CA SER A 57 3.42 2.20 7.95
C SER A 57 2.35 1.31 8.54
N ASP A 58 2.27 1.24 9.88
CA ASP A 58 1.23 0.52 10.61
C ASP A 58 -0.15 1.20 10.55
N LYS A 59 -0.28 2.29 9.76
CA LYS A 59 -1.54 3.01 9.60
C LYS A 59 -2.56 2.13 8.85
N PRO A 60 -3.70 1.78 9.46
CA PRO A 60 -4.70 0.97 8.80
C PRO A 60 -5.30 1.71 7.60
N LEU A 61 -5.59 0.98 6.54
CA LEU A 61 -6.23 1.52 5.35
C LEU A 61 -7.71 1.81 5.61
N GLY A 62 -8.15 3.02 5.28
CA GLY A 62 -9.55 3.44 5.46
C GLY A 62 -10.51 2.82 4.44
N LYS A 63 -11.80 3.23 4.51
CA LYS A 63 -12.88 2.70 3.65
C LYS A 63 -12.58 2.98 2.17
N TYR A 64 -12.27 4.23 1.84
CA TYR A 64 -12.10 4.68 0.46
C TYR A 64 -10.83 4.12 -0.18
N GLY A 65 -9.73 4.04 0.57
CA GLY A 65 -8.51 3.41 0.10
C GLY A 65 -8.69 1.92 -0.24
N ARG A 66 -9.48 1.18 0.57
CA ARG A 66 -9.81 -0.23 0.27
C ARG A 66 -10.66 -0.37 -0.99
N MET A 67 -11.63 0.53 -1.18
CA MET A 67 -12.45 0.55 -2.39
C MET A 67 -11.61 0.85 -3.64
N ARG A 68 -10.71 1.84 -3.57
CA ARG A 68 -9.79 2.16 -4.68
C ARG A 68 -8.89 0.98 -5.02
N ARG A 69 -8.33 0.30 -4.01
CA ARG A 69 -7.51 -0.90 -4.23
C ARG A 69 -8.30 -1.99 -4.96
N ALA A 70 -9.55 -2.25 -4.55
CA ALA A 70 -10.40 -3.25 -5.20
C ALA A 70 -10.67 -2.87 -6.67
N PHE A 71 -11.00 -1.60 -6.91
CA PHE A 71 -11.22 -1.09 -8.27
C PHE A 71 -9.98 -1.24 -9.17
N LEU A 72 -8.78 -0.91 -8.66
CA LEU A 72 -7.53 -1.10 -9.39
C LEU A 72 -7.26 -2.58 -9.71
N ALA A 73 -7.56 -3.48 -8.76
CA ALA A 73 -7.37 -4.92 -8.96
C ALA A 73 -8.27 -5.49 -10.08
N GLU A 74 -9.48 -4.94 -10.22
CA GLU A 74 -10.46 -5.39 -11.23
C GLU A 74 -10.24 -4.74 -12.60
N ASN A 75 -9.94 -3.44 -12.63
CA ASN A 75 -9.90 -2.67 -13.88
C ASN A 75 -8.49 -2.44 -14.42
N ASN A 76 -7.49 -2.28 -13.53
CA ASN A 76 -6.12 -1.97 -13.91
C ASN A 76 -5.10 -2.78 -13.11
N PRO A 77 -5.07 -4.13 -13.22
CA PRO A 77 -4.17 -4.98 -12.45
C PRO A 77 -2.69 -4.66 -12.72
N MET A 78 -2.33 -4.31 -13.96
CA MET A 78 -0.97 -3.95 -14.31
C MET A 78 -0.47 -2.71 -13.56
N LEU A 79 -1.32 -1.68 -13.42
CA LEU A 79 -1.00 -0.49 -12.66
C LEU A 79 -0.86 -0.82 -11.16
N LEU A 80 -1.73 -1.68 -10.64
CA LEU A 80 -1.65 -2.14 -9.25
C LEU A 80 -0.32 -2.84 -8.98
N ASP A 81 0.10 -3.74 -9.87
CA ASP A 81 1.36 -4.49 -9.75
C ASP A 81 2.58 -3.56 -9.81
N ASP A 82 2.56 -2.56 -10.71
CA ASP A 82 3.61 -1.54 -10.80
C ASP A 82 3.70 -0.72 -9.51
N MET A 83 2.57 -0.29 -8.95
CA MET A 83 2.54 0.44 -7.67
C MET A 83 2.99 -0.41 -6.47
N ILE A 84 2.76 -1.73 -6.50
CA ILE A 84 3.28 -2.66 -5.49
C ILE A 84 4.80 -2.77 -5.61
N LEU A 85 5.32 -2.96 -6.83
CA LEU A 85 6.76 -3.10 -7.08
C LEU A 85 7.55 -1.82 -6.75
N THR A 86 6.94 -0.66 -6.97
CA THR A 86 7.54 0.66 -6.65
C THR A 86 7.31 1.09 -5.20
N GLU A 87 6.62 0.28 -4.38
CA GLU A 87 6.25 0.57 -2.98
C GLU A 87 5.40 1.85 -2.80
N THR A 88 4.78 2.35 -3.87
CA THR A 88 3.98 3.59 -3.86
C THR A 88 2.50 3.37 -3.55
N LEU A 89 2.03 2.11 -3.61
CA LEU A 89 0.61 1.77 -3.47
C LEU A 89 -0.01 2.31 -2.18
N PHE A 90 0.60 2.05 -1.03
CA PHE A 90 0.03 2.46 0.26
C PHE A 90 -0.03 3.97 0.42
N LEU A 91 0.97 4.70 -0.06
CA LEU A 91 0.98 6.16 -0.07
C LEU A 91 -0.21 6.70 -0.87
N HIS A 92 -0.39 6.22 -2.09
CA HIS A 92 -1.51 6.57 -2.96
C HIS A 92 -2.87 6.28 -2.31
N LEU A 93 -3.04 5.09 -1.71
CA LEU A 93 -4.30 4.70 -1.07
C LEU A 93 -4.63 5.55 0.17
N TRP A 94 -3.64 5.97 0.94
CA TRP A 94 -3.85 6.88 2.08
C TRP A 94 -4.18 8.29 1.62
N GLU A 95 -3.54 8.80 0.58
CA GLU A 95 -3.88 10.10 -0.01
C GLU A 95 -5.32 10.12 -0.52
N ILE A 96 -5.74 9.09 -1.26
CA ILE A 96 -7.13 8.96 -1.73
C ILE A 96 -8.12 8.90 -0.54
N ASP A 97 -7.81 8.15 0.51
CA ASP A 97 -8.68 8.04 1.69
C ASP A 97 -8.84 9.41 2.39
N GLU A 98 -7.77 10.19 2.52
CA GLU A 98 -7.79 11.52 3.12
C GLU A 98 -8.56 12.52 2.26
N ILE A 99 -8.26 12.58 0.96
CA ILE A 99 -8.94 13.46 0.01
C ILE A 99 -10.44 13.14 -0.02
N ALA A 100 -10.80 11.84 -0.06
CA ALA A 100 -12.19 11.41 -0.08
C ALA A 100 -12.94 11.84 1.19
N ARG A 101 -12.33 11.75 2.38
CA ARG A 101 -12.94 12.21 3.63
C ARG A 101 -13.21 13.70 3.61
N CYS A 102 -12.21 14.50 3.28
CA CYS A 102 -12.36 15.96 3.18
C CYS A 102 -13.45 16.33 2.18
N ARG A 103 -13.50 15.65 1.04
CA ARG A 103 -14.48 15.92 0.00
C ARG A 103 -15.91 15.53 0.42
N VAL A 104 -16.10 14.39 1.13
CA VAL A 104 -17.39 14.01 1.72
C VAL A 104 -17.92 15.11 2.64
N GLU A 105 -17.06 15.64 3.53
CA GLU A 105 -17.45 16.71 4.47
C GLU A 105 -17.89 17.97 3.72
N GLN A 106 -17.18 18.37 2.67
CA GLN A 106 -17.54 19.53 1.83
C GLN A 106 -18.88 19.33 1.13
N ILE A 107 -19.08 18.18 0.46
CA ILE A 107 -20.34 17.89 -0.23
C ILE A 107 -21.49 17.81 0.77
N MET A 108 -21.29 17.22 1.94
CA MET A 108 -22.30 17.16 3.00
C MET A 108 -22.70 18.57 3.46
N ALA A 109 -21.76 19.51 3.62
CA ALA A 109 -22.05 20.88 3.97
C ALA A 109 -22.87 21.58 2.87
N GLU A 110 -22.47 21.44 1.60
CA GLU A 110 -23.20 22.00 0.45
C GLU A 110 -24.63 21.43 0.32
N LEU A 111 -24.81 20.14 0.57
CA LEU A 111 -26.13 19.50 0.53
C LEU A 111 -27.02 19.95 1.68
N LEU A 112 -26.45 20.17 2.87
CA LEU A 112 -27.20 20.69 4.03
C LEU A 112 -27.65 22.15 3.82
N GLU A 113 -26.86 22.97 3.14
CA GLU A 113 -27.28 24.33 2.76
C GLU A 113 -28.47 24.32 1.80
N LYS A 114 -28.47 23.39 0.84
CA LYS A 114 -29.55 23.24 -0.15
C LYS A 114 -30.81 22.61 0.45
N ASN A 115 -30.63 21.66 1.35
CA ASN A 115 -31.67 20.85 1.96
C ASN A 115 -31.50 20.88 3.49
N PRO A 116 -32.06 21.88 4.18
CA PRO A 116 -31.94 21.99 5.63
C PRO A 116 -32.54 20.78 6.35
N ALA A 117 -31.82 20.26 7.33
CA ALA A 117 -32.28 19.12 8.11
C ALA A 117 -33.49 19.49 9.00
N PRO A 118 -34.47 18.57 9.18
CA PRO A 118 -35.55 18.75 10.13
C PRO A 118 -35.03 18.81 11.58
N ASP A 119 -35.86 19.29 12.48
CA ASP A 119 -35.49 19.51 13.87
C ASP A 119 -35.18 18.20 14.59
N MET A 120 -33.98 18.05 15.07
CA MET A 120 -33.51 16.84 15.74
C MET A 120 -34.28 16.53 17.04
N THR A 121 -34.77 17.57 17.73
CA THR A 121 -35.46 17.42 19.02
C THR A 121 -36.87 16.88 18.87
N THR A 122 -37.57 17.27 17.80
CA THR A 122 -38.99 16.92 17.57
C THR A 122 -39.15 15.71 16.64
N GLN A 123 -38.22 15.51 15.71
CA GLN A 123 -38.30 14.50 14.63
C GLN A 123 -37.00 13.72 14.45
N GLN A 124 -36.53 13.02 15.48
CA GLN A 124 -35.26 12.29 15.45
C GLN A 124 -35.14 11.28 14.30
N LEU A 125 -36.20 10.53 14.01
CA LEU A 125 -36.20 9.54 12.93
C LEU A 125 -36.09 10.20 11.56
N ALA A 126 -36.88 11.26 11.32
CA ALA A 126 -36.84 12.00 10.07
C ALA A 126 -35.45 12.66 9.86
N TRP A 127 -34.89 13.23 10.93
CA TRP A 127 -33.55 13.78 10.90
C TRP A 127 -32.49 12.73 10.53
N ALA A 128 -32.52 11.55 11.17
CA ALA A 128 -31.57 10.48 10.89
C ALA A 128 -31.70 9.94 9.44
N GLN A 129 -32.93 9.79 8.95
CA GLN A 129 -33.19 9.39 7.56
C GLN A 129 -32.65 10.42 6.56
N HIS A 130 -32.90 11.70 6.83
CA HIS A 130 -32.42 12.80 6.01
C HIS A 130 -30.90 12.84 5.95
N MET A 131 -30.21 12.78 7.09
CA MET A 131 -28.74 12.75 7.17
C MET A 131 -28.14 11.55 6.47
N ASN A 132 -28.73 10.37 6.62
CA ASN A 132 -28.28 9.17 5.93
C ASN A 132 -28.47 9.26 4.41
N SER A 133 -29.57 9.87 3.95
CA SER A 133 -29.81 10.12 2.53
C SER A 133 -28.77 11.06 1.93
N LEU A 134 -28.48 12.18 2.61
CA LEU A 134 -27.43 13.12 2.16
C LEU A 134 -26.04 12.47 2.13
N LYS A 135 -25.74 11.68 3.17
CA LYS A 135 -24.47 10.94 3.23
C LYS A 135 -24.35 9.95 2.08
N ALA A 136 -25.40 9.21 1.76
CA ALA A 136 -25.40 8.27 0.64
C ALA A 136 -25.17 8.99 -0.71
N GLN A 137 -25.80 10.16 -0.91
CA GLN A 137 -25.59 10.97 -2.11
C GLN A 137 -24.15 11.49 -2.20
N ALA A 138 -23.59 11.97 -1.09
CA ALA A 138 -22.19 12.42 -1.05
C ALA A 138 -21.21 11.26 -1.35
N GLU A 139 -21.44 10.09 -0.78
CA GLU A 139 -20.61 8.91 -1.04
C GLU A 139 -20.71 8.45 -2.50
N GLU A 140 -21.88 8.52 -3.12
CA GLU A 140 -22.08 8.17 -4.53
C GLU A 140 -21.28 9.12 -5.46
N MET A 141 -21.32 10.43 -5.20
CA MET A 141 -20.55 11.40 -5.97
C MET A 141 -19.05 11.13 -5.86
N ILE A 142 -18.54 10.86 -4.65
CA ILE A 142 -17.13 10.58 -4.44
C ILE A 142 -16.68 9.27 -5.08
N ASN A 143 -17.54 8.25 -5.03
CA ASN A 143 -17.23 6.99 -5.69
C ASN A 143 -17.06 7.20 -7.20
N ALA A 144 -17.89 8.03 -7.81
CA ALA A 144 -17.80 8.35 -9.24
C ALA A 144 -16.58 9.24 -9.57
N GLU A 145 -16.27 10.24 -8.71
CA GLU A 145 -15.20 11.22 -8.96
C GLU A 145 -13.79 10.69 -8.67
N LEU A 146 -13.61 9.94 -7.58
CA LEU A 146 -12.30 9.58 -7.04
C LEU A 146 -11.99 8.08 -7.04
N ILE A 147 -13.02 7.25 -6.84
CA ILE A 147 -12.77 5.81 -6.63
C ILE A 147 -12.80 5.05 -7.94
N PHE A 148 -13.73 5.36 -8.82
CA PHE A 148 -13.98 4.64 -10.07
C PHE A 148 -13.51 5.41 -11.33
N CYS A 149 -12.55 6.29 -11.17
CA CYS A 149 -12.00 7.05 -12.30
C CYS A 149 -10.63 6.57 -12.77
#